data_30662bc383f36293d32cdf4cdf2cfbce
#
_entry.id   30662bc383f36293d32cdf4cdf2cfbce
#
_cell.length_a   1.000
_cell.length_b   1.000
_cell.length_c   1.000
_cell.angle_alpha   90.00
_cell.angle_beta   90.00
_cell.angle_gamma   90.00
#
_symmetry.space_group_name_H-M   'P 1'
#
loop_
_entity.id
_entity.type
_entity.pdbx_description
1 polymer ?
#
loop_
_entity_poly.entity_id
_entity_poly.type
_entity_poly.pdbx_seq_one_letter_code
_entity_poly.pdbx_strand_id
1 'polypeptide(L)'
;MRKYDLFTQYALIAATQAVEDSALDLEKVDKEQVGVIWSSGIGGIKSFFDECLGWAAGDGTPRFSPFFIPRMISDIAAGFISMKYGFMGPNYCTVSACASSNHGITAAFDAIRYGKADVMVAGGSEAAVNEPSVGGFNSM
;
A
#
# COMPACT_ATOMS: atom_id res chain seq x y z
N MET A 1 -10.93 6.06 -10.12
CA MET A 1 -10.64 4.63 -9.84
C MET A 1 -9.57 3.97 -10.76
N ARG A 2 -9.34 4.44 -12.01
CA ARG A 2 -8.32 3.83 -12.90
C ARG A 2 -6.84 3.98 -12.47
N LYS A 3 -6.55 4.82 -11.47
CA LYS A 3 -5.17 5.11 -11.02
C LYS A 3 -4.65 4.16 -9.94
N TYR A 4 -5.51 3.39 -9.27
CA TYR A 4 -5.15 2.58 -8.13
C TYR A 4 -5.47 1.11 -8.38
N ASP A 5 -4.56 0.21 -8.01
CA ASP A 5 -4.87 -1.20 -7.88
C ASP A 5 -5.82 -1.43 -6.70
N LEU A 6 -6.47 -2.58 -6.67
CA LEU A 6 -7.51 -2.87 -5.68
C LEU A 6 -6.97 -2.91 -4.25
N PHE A 7 -5.73 -3.42 -4.03
CA PHE A 7 -5.12 -3.40 -2.69
C PHE A 7 -4.93 -1.98 -2.16
N THR A 8 -4.57 -1.03 -3.04
CA THR A 8 -4.44 0.39 -2.69
C THR A 8 -5.81 1.02 -2.39
N GLN A 9 -6.87 0.61 -3.11
CA GLN A 9 -8.22 1.10 -2.82
C GLN A 9 -8.68 0.65 -1.44
N TYR A 10 -8.45 -0.60 -1.06
CA TYR A 10 -8.72 -1.11 0.29
C TYR A 10 -7.92 -0.34 1.35
N ALA A 11 -6.63 -0.10 1.09
CA ALA A 11 -5.78 0.69 1.96
C ALA A 11 -6.36 2.08 2.24
N LEU A 12 -6.74 2.80 1.18
CA LEU A 12 -7.28 4.15 1.29
C LEU A 12 -8.61 4.20 2.06
N ILE A 13 -9.47 3.21 1.87
CA ILE A 13 -10.74 3.12 2.60
C ILE A 13 -10.48 2.86 4.09
N ALA A 14 -9.71 1.82 4.40
CA ALA A 14 -9.43 1.42 5.78
C ALA A 14 -8.64 2.51 6.53
N ALA A 15 -7.63 3.12 5.90
CA ALA A 15 -6.89 4.22 6.50
C ALA A 15 -7.77 5.46 6.72
N THR A 16 -8.74 5.72 5.84
CA THR A 16 -9.69 6.82 6.03
C THR A 16 -10.53 6.59 7.28
N GLN A 17 -11.12 5.41 7.41
CA GLN A 17 -11.92 5.05 8.58
C GLN A 17 -11.08 5.11 9.87
N ALA A 18 -9.83 4.62 9.83
CA ALA A 18 -8.94 4.66 10.99
C ALA A 18 -8.59 6.09 11.43
N VAL A 19 -8.30 6.98 10.48
CA VAL A 19 -8.02 8.39 10.78
C VAL A 19 -9.26 9.10 11.34
N GLU A 20 -10.44 8.84 10.77
CA GLU A 20 -11.70 9.40 11.28
C GLU A 20 -12.02 8.90 12.69
N ASP A 21 -11.88 7.59 12.93
CA ASP A 21 -12.17 6.96 14.23
C ASP A 21 -11.17 7.36 15.33
N SER A 22 -9.93 7.68 14.94
CA SER A 22 -8.90 8.15 15.87
C SER A 22 -9.18 9.51 16.50
N ALA A 23 -10.12 10.28 15.95
CA ALA A 23 -10.40 11.66 16.31
C ALA A 23 -9.15 12.58 16.26
N LEU A 24 -8.14 12.25 15.46
CA LEU A 24 -6.93 13.06 15.29
C LEU A 24 -7.29 14.43 14.69
N ASP A 25 -6.92 15.50 15.37
CA ASP A 25 -7.13 16.86 14.87
C ASP A 25 -6.12 17.17 13.76
N LEU A 26 -6.53 16.99 12.51
CA LEU A 26 -5.68 17.15 11.32
C LEU A 26 -5.21 18.59 11.09
N GLU A 27 -5.86 19.59 11.73
CA GLU A 27 -5.47 20.99 11.62
C GLU A 27 -4.40 21.39 12.66
N LYS A 28 -4.29 20.61 13.74
CA LYS A 28 -3.35 20.91 14.84
C LYS A 28 -2.15 19.98 14.90
N VAL A 29 -2.29 18.76 14.37
CA VAL A 29 -1.20 17.77 14.42
C VAL A 29 -0.01 18.25 13.59
N ASP A 30 1.19 18.07 14.12
CA ASP A 30 2.41 18.26 13.34
C ASP A 30 2.56 17.14 12.32
N LYS A 31 2.29 17.44 11.06
CA LYS A 31 2.29 16.47 9.96
C LYS A 31 3.68 15.90 9.67
N GLU A 32 4.76 16.55 10.07
CA GLU A 32 6.12 16.01 9.98
C GLU A 32 6.35 14.89 11.01
N GLN A 33 5.55 14.84 12.06
CA GLN A 33 5.57 13.81 13.09
C GLN A 33 4.49 12.72 12.89
N VAL A 34 3.75 12.77 11.79
CA VAL A 34 2.78 11.71 11.43
C VAL A 34 3.33 10.87 10.27
N GLY A 35 3.59 9.61 10.55
CA GLY A 35 4.08 8.66 9.56
C GLY A 35 3.02 7.66 9.09
N VAL A 36 3.35 6.92 8.02
CA VAL A 36 2.50 5.86 7.46
C VAL A 36 3.34 4.64 7.17
N ILE A 37 2.99 3.50 7.75
CA ILE A 37 3.52 2.20 7.38
C ILE A 37 2.36 1.32 6.95
N TRP A 38 2.21 1.14 5.65
CA TRP A 38 1.14 0.33 5.08
C TRP A 38 1.70 -0.79 4.23
N SER A 39 1.42 -2.02 4.63
CA SER A 39 2.11 -3.21 4.15
C SER A 39 1.27 -3.98 3.14
N SER A 40 1.94 -4.65 2.23
CA SER A 40 1.36 -5.59 1.28
C SER A 40 2.40 -6.66 0.95
N GLY A 41 1.97 -7.91 0.85
CA GLY A 41 2.87 -9.02 0.55
C GLY A 41 3.29 -9.05 -0.93
N ILE A 42 2.36 -8.72 -1.83
CA ILE A 42 2.56 -8.84 -3.28
C ILE A 42 2.32 -7.52 -4.02
N GLY A 43 1.52 -6.62 -3.44
CA GLY A 43 1.14 -5.37 -4.11
C GLY A 43 0.15 -5.57 -5.25
N GLY A 44 0.31 -4.83 -6.33
CA GLY A 44 -0.62 -4.79 -7.47
C GLY A 44 -0.43 -5.91 -8.47
N ILE A 45 -0.41 -7.17 -8.03
CA ILE A 45 -0.20 -8.35 -8.90
C ILE A 45 -1.24 -8.44 -10.03
N LYS A 46 -2.49 -8.02 -9.78
CA LYS A 46 -3.51 -7.99 -10.82
C LYS A 46 -3.16 -6.98 -11.91
N SER A 47 -2.73 -5.78 -11.52
CA SER A 47 -2.27 -4.76 -12.48
C SER A 47 -1.08 -5.26 -13.29
N PHE A 48 -0.13 -5.94 -12.66
CA PHE A 48 1.01 -6.55 -13.35
C PHE A 48 0.55 -7.59 -14.37
N PHE A 49 -0.30 -8.51 -13.96
CA PHE A 49 -0.83 -9.58 -14.81
C PHE A 49 -1.59 -9.03 -16.02
N ASP A 50 -2.52 -8.09 -15.80
CA ASP A 50 -3.32 -7.48 -16.86
C ASP A 50 -2.44 -6.74 -17.91
N GLU A 51 -1.43 -6.00 -17.46
CA GLU A 51 -0.51 -5.28 -18.36
C GLU A 51 0.38 -6.27 -19.15
N CYS A 52 0.85 -7.36 -18.53
CA CYS A 52 1.61 -8.40 -19.21
C CYS A 52 0.76 -9.13 -20.26
N LEU A 53 -0.48 -9.49 -19.95
CA LEU A 53 -1.41 -10.09 -20.90
C LEU A 53 -1.70 -9.14 -22.06
N GLY A 54 -1.94 -7.86 -21.79
CA GLY A 54 -2.16 -6.85 -22.82
C GLY A 54 -0.98 -6.71 -23.78
N TRP A 55 0.24 -6.72 -23.24
CA TRP A 55 1.45 -6.70 -24.05
C TRP A 55 1.62 -7.99 -24.87
N ALA A 56 1.42 -9.16 -24.25
CA ALA A 56 1.57 -10.46 -24.93
C ALA A 56 0.55 -10.68 -26.05
N ALA A 57 -0.66 -10.10 -25.92
CA ALA A 57 -1.70 -10.17 -26.95
C ALA A 57 -1.54 -9.10 -28.07
N GLY A 58 -0.58 -8.19 -27.93
CA GLY A 58 -0.32 -7.09 -28.87
C GLY A 58 0.68 -7.44 -29.96
N ASP A 59 1.26 -6.42 -30.56
CA ASP A 59 2.26 -6.51 -31.64
C ASP A 59 3.71 -6.70 -31.14
N GLY A 60 3.89 -6.99 -29.86
CA GLY A 60 5.20 -7.11 -29.20
C GLY A 60 5.84 -5.77 -28.81
N THR A 61 5.24 -4.65 -29.15
CA THR A 61 5.74 -3.34 -28.74
C THR A 61 5.47 -3.13 -27.25
N PRO A 62 6.48 -2.81 -26.42
CA PRO A 62 6.32 -2.67 -24.96
C PRO A 62 5.63 -1.34 -24.61
N ARG A 63 4.34 -1.26 -24.85
CA ARG A 63 3.49 -0.11 -24.50
C ARG A 63 2.70 -0.43 -23.25
N PHE A 64 3.07 0.18 -22.14
CA PHE A 64 2.42 0.02 -20.84
C PHE A 64 1.74 1.30 -20.38
N SER A 65 0.77 1.16 -19.48
CA SER A 65 0.16 2.31 -18.82
C SER A 65 1.23 3.14 -18.08
N PRO A 66 1.19 4.49 -18.13
CA PRO A 66 2.09 5.33 -17.32
C PRO A 66 1.88 5.11 -15.82
N PHE A 67 0.76 4.51 -15.43
CA PHE A 67 0.45 4.13 -14.05
C PHE A 67 0.83 2.69 -13.72
N PHE A 68 1.47 1.94 -14.63
CA PHE A 68 1.79 0.54 -14.42
C PHE A 68 2.64 0.33 -13.16
N ILE A 69 3.79 0.97 -13.10
CA ILE A 69 4.69 0.83 -11.94
C ILE A 69 4.05 1.37 -10.65
N PRO A 70 3.49 2.60 -10.62
CA PRO A 70 2.79 3.09 -9.42
C PRO A 70 1.61 2.24 -8.95
N ARG A 71 0.99 1.45 -9.82
CA ARG A 71 -0.08 0.53 -9.44
C ARG A 71 0.43 -0.79 -8.90
N MET A 72 1.64 -1.18 -9.27
CA MET A 72 2.22 -2.48 -8.98
C MET A 72 2.97 -2.53 -7.64
N ILE A 73 3.77 -1.50 -7.33
CA ILE A 73 4.67 -1.50 -6.18
C ILE A 73 3.93 -1.53 -4.84
N SER A 74 4.44 -2.35 -3.90
CA SER A 74 3.76 -2.61 -2.63
C SER A 74 3.70 -1.40 -1.68
N ASP A 75 4.65 -0.46 -1.78
CA ASP A 75 4.74 0.72 -0.93
C ASP A 75 3.82 1.88 -1.35
N ILE A 76 3.25 1.81 -2.54
CA ILE A 76 2.44 2.90 -3.08
C ILE A 76 1.22 3.23 -2.22
N ALA A 77 0.66 2.24 -1.53
CA ALA A 77 -0.48 2.46 -0.64
C ALA A 77 -0.12 3.40 0.52
N ALA A 78 1.06 3.21 1.14
CA ALA A 78 1.57 4.13 2.17
C ALA A 78 1.77 5.54 1.60
N GLY A 79 2.33 5.65 0.39
CA GLY A 79 2.50 6.92 -0.31
C GLY A 79 1.17 7.64 -0.57
N PHE A 80 0.14 6.94 -1.05
CA PHE A 80 -1.16 7.57 -1.31
C PHE A 80 -1.91 7.97 -0.04
N ILE A 81 -1.79 7.22 1.05
CA ILE A 81 -2.34 7.63 2.35
C ILE A 81 -1.65 8.92 2.83
N SER A 82 -0.32 8.95 2.76
CA SER A 82 0.48 10.12 3.12
C SER A 82 0.10 11.34 2.29
N MET A 83 0.02 11.21 0.97
CA MET A 83 -0.40 12.31 0.08
C MET A 83 -1.82 12.80 0.37
N LYS A 84 -2.75 11.91 0.72
CA LYS A 84 -4.13 12.27 1.02
C LYS A 84 -4.25 13.21 2.21
N TYR A 85 -3.44 13.01 3.25
CA TYR A 85 -3.51 13.74 4.51
C TYR A 85 -2.39 14.78 4.67
N GLY A 86 -1.40 14.75 3.79
CA GLY A 86 -0.21 15.59 3.89
C GLY A 86 0.73 15.14 5.01
N PHE A 87 0.73 13.85 5.38
CA PHE A 87 1.64 13.30 6.38
C PHE A 87 3.06 13.21 5.82
N MET A 88 4.06 13.68 6.58
CA MET A 88 5.45 13.83 6.14
C MET A 88 6.46 13.08 7.02
N GLY A 89 5.99 12.35 8.02
CA GLY A 89 6.81 11.47 8.84
C GLY A 89 7.28 10.21 8.09
N PRO A 90 7.83 9.20 8.79
CA PRO A 90 8.30 7.96 8.16
C PRO A 90 7.24 7.33 7.27
N ASN A 91 7.60 7.01 6.01
CA ASN A 91 6.67 6.44 5.02
C ASN A 91 7.33 5.29 4.28
N TYR A 92 6.84 4.07 4.49
CA TYR A 92 7.34 2.87 3.82
C TYR A 92 6.40 1.67 3.98
N CYS A 93 6.72 0.60 3.28
CA CYS A 93 6.05 -0.69 3.34
C CYS A 93 7.02 -1.74 3.91
N THR A 94 6.52 -2.63 4.78
CA THR A 94 7.22 -3.86 5.11
C THR A 94 6.67 -5.00 4.26
N VAL A 95 7.57 -5.84 3.73
CA VAL A 95 7.19 -7.00 2.90
C VAL A 95 7.79 -8.26 3.53
N SER A 96 6.92 -9.12 4.03
CA SER A 96 7.26 -10.41 4.65
C SER A 96 6.10 -11.39 4.51
N ALA A 97 5.60 -11.52 3.28
CA ALA A 97 4.48 -12.38 2.90
C ALA A 97 3.26 -12.16 3.82
N CYS A 98 2.67 -13.21 4.36
CA CYS A 98 1.50 -13.14 5.24
C CYS A 98 1.73 -12.33 6.54
N ALA A 99 2.98 -12.15 6.96
CA ALA A 99 3.36 -11.41 8.16
C ALA A 99 3.58 -9.90 7.91
N SER A 100 3.43 -9.42 6.66
CA SER A 100 3.75 -8.03 6.30
C SER A 100 3.05 -7.00 7.18
N SER A 101 1.74 -7.15 7.40
CA SER A 101 0.97 -6.22 8.23
C SER A 101 1.41 -6.23 9.70
N ASN A 102 1.71 -7.40 10.27
CA ASN A 102 2.21 -7.52 11.63
C ASN A 102 3.56 -6.83 11.81
N HIS A 103 4.47 -7.03 10.85
CA HIS A 103 5.77 -6.35 10.85
C HIS A 103 5.61 -4.83 10.65
N GLY A 104 4.65 -4.39 9.84
CA GLY A 104 4.31 -2.98 9.68
C GLY A 104 3.84 -2.35 10.99
N ILE A 105 2.96 -3.03 11.75
CA ILE A 105 2.49 -2.56 13.05
C ILE A 105 3.65 -2.51 14.05
N THR A 106 4.52 -3.53 14.07
CA THR A 106 5.71 -3.53 14.92
C THR A 106 6.63 -2.36 14.61
N ALA A 107 6.90 -2.12 13.33
CA ALA A 107 7.75 -1.01 12.90
C ALA A 107 7.14 0.36 13.24
N ALA A 108 5.82 0.50 13.15
CA ALA A 108 5.11 1.71 13.57
C ALA A 108 5.19 1.95 15.08
N PHE A 109 5.02 0.90 15.86
CA PHE A 109 5.21 0.94 17.31
C PHE A 109 6.63 1.38 17.68
N ASP A 110 7.64 0.82 17.02
CA ASP A 110 9.04 1.17 17.25
C ASP A 110 9.33 2.61 16.80
N ALA A 111 8.72 3.10 15.72
CA ALA A 111 8.87 4.48 15.27
C ALA A 111 8.42 5.47 16.36
N ILE A 112 7.28 5.23 16.99
CA ILE A 112 6.79 6.05 18.11
C ILE A 112 7.68 5.88 19.34
N ARG A 113 7.98 4.64 19.71
CA ARG A 113 8.78 4.32 20.90
C ARG A 113 10.17 4.96 20.90
N TYR A 114 10.78 5.05 19.71
CA TYR A 114 12.11 5.65 19.54
C TYR A 114 12.08 7.12 19.12
N GLY A 115 10.92 7.81 19.21
CA GLY A 115 10.78 9.22 18.94
C GLY A 115 11.01 9.63 17.49
N LYS A 116 10.73 8.72 16.53
CA LYS A 116 10.81 9.01 15.09
C LYS A 116 9.52 9.58 14.53
N ALA A 117 8.42 9.41 15.24
CA ALA A 117 7.12 9.96 14.93
C ALA A 117 6.28 10.01 16.21
N ASP A 118 5.32 10.94 16.29
CA ASP A 118 4.35 11.01 17.39
C ASP A 118 3.11 10.18 17.09
N VAL A 119 2.75 10.05 15.81
CA VAL A 119 1.59 9.30 15.32
C VAL A 119 1.97 8.45 14.12
N MET A 120 1.45 7.23 14.08
CA MET A 120 1.64 6.34 12.94
C MET A 120 0.31 5.76 12.46
N VAL A 121 0.03 5.91 11.16
CA VAL A 121 -1.00 5.12 10.49
C VAL A 121 -0.36 3.81 10.04
N ALA A 122 -0.81 2.70 10.61
CA ALA A 122 -0.22 1.39 10.36
C ALA A 122 -1.27 0.36 9.97
N GLY A 123 -0.93 -0.49 9.02
CA GLY A 123 -1.82 -1.55 8.58
C GLY A 123 -1.30 -2.30 7.38
N GLY A 124 -2.21 -2.98 6.69
CA GLY A 124 -1.89 -3.65 5.44
C GLY A 124 -3.13 -4.06 4.67
N SER A 125 -2.95 -4.25 3.39
CA SER A 125 -4.00 -4.69 2.48
C SER A 125 -3.43 -5.54 1.36
N GLU A 126 -4.23 -6.48 0.88
CA GLU A 126 -3.88 -7.37 -0.23
C GLU A 126 -5.09 -7.60 -1.11
N ALA A 127 -4.89 -7.75 -2.42
CA ALA A 127 -5.95 -8.05 -3.38
C ALA A 127 -5.47 -9.10 -4.41
N ALA A 128 -4.96 -10.21 -3.89
CA ALA A 128 -4.33 -11.26 -4.68
C ALA A 128 -5.30 -12.38 -5.13
N VAL A 129 -6.61 -12.14 -5.13
CA VAL A 129 -7.59 -13.13 -5.62
C VAL A 129 -7.74 -12.99 -7.13
N ASN A 130 -6.82 -13.60 -7.86
CA ASN A 130 -6.75 -13.63 -9.32
C ASN A 130 -6.10 -14.96 -9.78
N GLU A 131 -6.16 -15.25 -11.07
CA GLU A 131 -5.74 -16.52 -11.65
C GLU A 131 -4.29 -16.89 -11.29
N PRO A 132 -3.27 -16.03 -11.50
CA PRO A 132 -1.89 -16.40 -11.19
C PRO A 132 -1.66 -16.62 -9.70
N SER A 133 -2.30 -15.85 -8.83
CA SER A 133 -2.12 -15.99 -7.37
C SER A 133 -2.81 -17.26 -6.87
N VAL A 134 -4.06 -17.50 -7.27
CA VAL A 134 -4.79 -18.74 -6.89
C VAL A 134 -4.09 -19.96 -7.44
N GLY A 135 -3.65 -19.92 -8.73
CA GLY A 135 -2.89 -21.01 -9.34
C GLY A 135 -1.56 -21.27 -8.63
N GLY A 136 -0.84 -20.21 -8.26
CA GLY A 136 0.41 -20.30 -7.51
C GLY A 136 0.22 -20.97 -6.14
N PHE A 137 -0.77 -20.52 -5.36
CA PHE A 137 -1.08 -21.13 -4.05
C PHE A 137 -1.57 -22.58 -4.18
N ASN A 138 -2.33 -22.91 -5.22
CA ASN A 138 -2.75 -24.30 -5.45
C ASN A 138 -1.59 -25.23 -5.79
N SER A 139 -0.44 -24.69 -6.20
CA SER A 139 0.76 -25.48 -6.56
C SER A 139 1.68 -25.74 -5.37
N MET A 140 1.41 -25.15 -4.22
CA MET A 140 2.18 -25.32 -2.97
C MET A 140 1.65 -26.48 -2.13
#